data_b44694317da79d6c3c3c24899a1cbae1
#
_entry.id   b44694317da79d6c3c3c24899a1cbae1
#
_cell.length_a   1.000
_cell.length_b   1.000
_cell.length_c   1.000
_cell.angle_alpha   90.00
_cell.angle_beta   90.00
_cell.angle_gamma   90.00
#
_symmetry.space_group_name_H-M   'P 1'
#
loop_
_entity.id
_entity.type
_entity.pdbx_description
1 polymer ?
#
loop_
_entity_poly.entity_id
_entity_poly.type
_entity_poly.pdbx_seq_one_letter_code
_entity_poly.pdbx_strand_id
1 'polypeptide(L)'
;MKIAICEDEKIHQNTLQGMLKKWAADSRREIDVSIFDNAEALLMLWEDVVFDVLILDIEMKKMSGMELAKTIRRIDGDVIIIFVTSHSSYSLEGYEVNPLHYLTKPLQEQKFFKVLDKAFAIYLLQGRHGLVINAEAGLQKIPPDTISYIAIYSHDAKVYTSGGLYLSRTTIKELSKTLPAHFVNCHRSYIVNMFKVDCVFSDHVIMTDGKEIPVSRANSKQVRELFIQLRTG
;
A
#
# COMPACT_ATOMS: atom_id res chain seq x y z
N MET A 1 4.01 3.95 -1.32
CA MET A 1 2.56 4.17 -1.54
C MET A 1 2.37 5.30 -2.53
N LYS A 2 1.65 5.06 -3.63
CA LYS A 2 1.35 6.08 -4.65
C LYS A 2 0.01 6.75 -4.37
N ILE A 3 0.01 8.07 -4.24
CA ILE A 3 -1.15 8.87 -3.90
C ILE A 3 -1.46 9.82 -5.05
N ALA A 4 -2.71 9.84 -5.53
CA ALA A 4 -3.19 10.88 -6.41
C ALA A 4 -4.05 11.88 -5.64
N ILE A 5 -3.78 13.17 -5.83
CA ILE A 5 -4.63 14.27 -5.38
C ILE A 5 -5.35 14.80 -6.62
N CYS A 6 -6.67 14.88 -6.58
CA CYS A 6 -7.47 15.55 -7.60
C CYS A 6 -8.24 16.72 -6.96
N GLU A 7 -7.84 17.93 -7.30
CA GLU A 7 -8.27 19.19 -6.67
C GLU A 7 -8.01 20.32 -7.66
N ASP A 8 -8.98 21.17 -7.98
CA ASP A 8 -8.82 22.23 -8.99
C ASP A 8 -8.26 23.55 -8.43
N GLU A 9 -8.22 23.72 -7.10
CA GLU A 9 -7.67 24.90 -6.44
C GLU A 9 -6.23 24.72 -5.96
N LYS A 10 -5.28 25.47 -6.52
CA LYS A 10 -3.85 25.39 -6.19
C LYS A 10 -3.53 25.56 -4.69
N ILE A 11 -4.29 26.36 -3.98
CA ILE A 11 -4.09 26.59 -2.55
C ILE A 11 -4.37 25.31 -1.74
N HIS A 12 -5.43 24.59 -2.12
CA HIS A 12 -5.79 23.31 -1.49
C HIS A 12 -4.81 22.21 -1.86
N GLN A 13 -4.37 22.14 -3.14
CA GLN A 13 -3.33 21.20 -3.58
C GLN A 13 -2.05 21.37 -2.74
N ASN A 14 -1.57 22.61 -2.59
CA ASN A 14 -0.35 22.90 -1.82
C ASN A 14 -0.51 22.52 -0.34
N THR A 15 -1.67 22.77 0.25
CA THR A 15 -1.99 22.40 1.62
C THR A 15 -1.96 20.87 1.81
N LEU A 16 -2.64 20.11 0.93
CA LEU A 16 -2.65 18.65 0.96
C LEU A 16 -1.25 18.08 0.78
N GLN A 17 -0.50 18.58 -0.21
CA GLN A 17 0.86 18.13 -0.46
C GLN A 17 1.79 18.41 0.72
N GLY A 18 1.66 19.59 1.35
CA GLY A 18 2.44 19.94 2.54
C GLY A 18 2.16 19.01 3.71
N MET A 19 0.88 18.73 3.98
CA MET A 19 0.47 17.78 5.04
C MET A 19 0.93 16.35 4.75
N LEU A 20 0.84 15.88 3.50
CA LEU A 20 1.33 14.56 3.11
C LEU A 20 2.84 14.41 3.30
N LYS A 21 3.62 15.43 2.89
CA LYS A 21 5.08 15.43 3.09
C LYS A 21 5.44 15.39 4.57
N LYS A 22 4.73 16.16 5.41
CA LYS A 22 4.94 16.17 6.85
C LYS A 22 4.62 14.79 7.46
N TRP A 23 3.44 14.24 7.17
CA TRP A 23 3.02 12.94 7.63
C TRP A 23 4.01 11.82 7.24
N ALA A 24 4.50 11.84 6.01
CA ALA A 24 5.47 10.87 5.51
C ALA A 24 6.83 10.99 6.23
N ALA A 25 7.31 12.22 6.45
CA ALA A 25 8.55 12.49 7.16
C ALA A 25 8.50 12.05 8.63
N ASP A 26 7.41 12.40 9.35
CA ASP A 26 7.22 12.07 10.77
C ASP A 26 7.19 10.55 11.01
N SER A 27 6.68 9.80 10.05
CA SER A 27 6.54 8.34 10.13
C SER A 27 7.58 7.56 9.30
N ARG A 28 8.54 8.23 8.69
CA ARG A 28 9.59 7.63 7.81
C ARG A 28 9.00 6.74 6.71
N ARG A 29 7.88 7.17 6.13
CA ARG A 29 7.18 6.44 5.06
C ARG A 29 7.56 7.00 3.70
N GLU A 30 7.78 6.11 2.73
CA GLU A 30 7.98 6.52 1.33
C GLU A 30 6.63 6.66 0.64
N ILE A 31 6.35 7.85 0.13
CA ILE A 31 5.17 8.15 -0.68
C ILE A 31 5.58 8.81 -2.00
N ASP A 32 4.80 8.53 -3.03
CA ASP A 32 4.87 9.19 -4.34
C ASP A 32 3.54 9.91 -4.57
N VAL A 33 3.57 11.24 -4.76
CA VAL A 33 2.37 12.07 -4.82
C VAL A 33 2.27 12.72 -6.20
N SER A 34 1.20 12.38 -6.92
CA SER A 34 0.80 13.01 -8.18
C SER A 34 -0.39 13.95 -7.94
N ILE A 35 -0.37 15.13 -8.57
CA ILE A 35 -1.42 16.14 -8.41
C ILE A 35 -2.08 16.37 -9.77
N PHE A 36 -3.41 16.37 -9.78
CA PHE A 36 -4.25 16.58 -10.93
C PHE A 36 -5.21 17.75 -10.69
N ASP A 37 -5.29 18.66 -11.65
CA ASP A 37 -6.16 19.85 -11.59
C ASP A 37 -7.61 19.54 -11.99
N ASN A 38 -7.89 18.35 -12.50
CA ASN A 38 -9.21 17.89 -12.92
C ASN A 38 -9.28 16.37 -13.03
N ALA A 39 -10.50 15.86 -13.05
CA ALA A 39 -10.80 14.42 -13.10
C ALA A 39 -10.32 13.76 -14.39
N GLU A 40 -10.43 14.46 -15.51
CA GLU A 40 -10.10 13.93 -16.84
C GLU A 40 -8.59 13.64 -16.94
N ALA A 41 -7.74 14.51 -16.38
CA ALA A 41 -6.30 14.32 -16.36
C ALA A 41 -5.90 13.08 -15.54
N LEU A 42 -6.58 12.82 -14.41
CA LEU A 42 -6.37 11.61 -13.63
C LEU A 42 -6.79 10.36 -14.41
N LEU A 43 -7.97 10.39 -15.06
CA LEU A 43 -8.47 9.25 -15.83
C LEU A 43 -7.57 8.89 -17.02
N MET A 44 -6.99 9.89 -17.69
CA MET A 44 -6.05 9.65 -18.80
C MET A 44 -4.80 8.85 -18.35
N LEU A 45 -4.35 9.05 -17.13
CA LEU A 45 -3.18 8.35 -16.58
C LEU A 45 -3.52 7.06 -15.84
N TRP A 46 -4.82 6.76 -15.66
CA TRP A 46 -5.28 5.64 -14.84
C TRP A 46 -4.85 4.27 -15.37
N GLU A 47 -4.78 4.12 -16.71
CA GLU A 47 -4.36 2.86 -17.36
C GLU A 47 -2.85 2.62 -17.24
N ASP A 48 -2.06 3.70 -17.17
CA ASP A 48 -0.59 3.64 -17.15
C ASP A 48 -0.01 3.59 -15.72
N VAL A 49 -0.74 4.13 -14.74
CA VAL A 49 -0.25 4.27 -13.36
C VAL A 49 -1.26 3.72 -12.36
N VAL A 50 -0.84 2.73 -11.59
CA VAL A 50 -1.62 2.21 -10.46
C VAL A 50 -1.43 3.13 -9.25
N PHE A 51 -2.51 3.77 -8.79
CA PHE A 51 -2.54 4.53 -7.55
C PHE A 51 -3.11 3.68 -6.41
N ASP A 52 -2.55 3.84 -5.21
CA ASP A 52 -3.00 3.14 -4.01
C ASP A 52 -4.08 3.92 -3.27
N VAL A 53 -3.95 5.24 -3.26
CA VAL A 53 -4.84 6.18 -2.56
C VAL A 53 -5.21 7.33 -3.47
N LEU A 54 -6.49 7.65 -3.50
CA LEU A 54 -7.03 8.84 -4.13
C LEU A 54 -7.52 9.81 -3.06
N ILE A 55 -7.10 11.06 -3.15
CA ILE A 55 -7.61 12.17 -2.35
C ILE A 55 -8.33 13.10 -3.31
N LEU A 56 -9.65 13.14 -3.24
CA LEU A 56 -10.51 13.78 -4.22
C LEU A 56 -11.29 14.93 -3.60
N ASP A 57 -11.25 16.11 -4.21
CA ASP A 57 -12.30 17.08 -3.96
C ASP A 57 -13.58 16.63 -4.66
N ILE A 58 -14.72 16.80 -4.01
CA ILE A 58 -16.03 16.50 -4.60
C ILE A 58 -16.42 17.60 -5.61
N GLU A 59 -16.15 18.87 -5.26
CA GLU A 59 -16.55 20.03 -6.01
C GLU A 59 -15.46 20.48 -6.98
N MET A 60 -15.42 19.86 -8.15
CA MET A 60 -14.54 20.26 -9.25
C MET A 60 -15.34 20.66 -10.48
N LYS A 61 -14.73 21.49 -11.32
CA LYS A 61 -15.30 21.88 -12.62
C LYS A 61 -15.41 20.67 -13.55
N LYS A 62 -16.45 20.64 -14.38
CA LYS A 62 -16.78 19.58 -15.35
C LYS A 62 -17.20 18.26 -14.68
N MET A 63 -16.28 17.37 -14.34
CA MET A 63 -16.55 16.11 -13.65
C MET A 63 -16.28 16.29 -12.16
N SER A 64 -17.27 15.97 -11.34
CA SER A 64 -17.13 15.98 -9.88
C SER A 64 -16.23 14.86 -9.38
N GLY A 65 -15.64 15.03 -8.19
CA GLY A 65 -14.88 13.94 -7.56
C GLY A 65 -15.71 12.70 -7.27
N MET A 66 -17.02 12.85 -7.07
CA MET A 66 -17.93 11.72 -6.87
C MET A 66 -18.11 10.91 -8.17
N GLU A 67 -18.31 11.58 -9.31
CA GLU A 67 -18.40 10.92 -10.62
C GLU A 67 -17.09 10.25 -11.00
N LEU A 68 -15.97 10.91 -10.75
CA LEU A 68 -14.63 10.35 -10.90
C LEU A 68 -14.48 9.06 -10.07
N ALA A 69 -14.83 9.11 -8.80
CA ALA A 69 -14.76 7.98 -7.89
C ALA A 69 -15.63 6.79 -8.33
N LYS A 70 -16.86 7.06 -8.80
CA LYS A 70 -17.76 6.04 -9.39
C LYS A 70 -17.16 5.41 -10.63
N THR A 71 -16.55 6.22 -11.50
CA THR A 71 -15.89 5.72 -12.72
C THR A 71 -14.70 4.82 -12.37
N ILE A 72 -13.85 5.27 -11.47
CA ILE A 72 -12.67 4.50 -11.04
C ILE A 72 -13.11 3.21 -10.33
N ARG A 73 -14.12 3.25 -9.47
CA ARG A 73 -14.60 2.09 -8.72
C ARG A 73 -15.10 0.95 -9.61
N ARG A 74 -15.59 1.24 -10.81
CA ARG A 74 -15.98 0.23 -11.82
C ARG A 74 -14.77 -0.49 -12.42
N ILE A 75 -13.60 0.16 -12.45
CA ILE A 75 -12.37 -0.36 -13.02
C ILE A 75 -11.52 -1.01 -11.90
N ASP A 76 -11.50 -0.37 -10.73
CA ASP A 76 -10.68 -0.74 -9.59
C ASP A 76 -11.51 -0.70 -8.29
N GLY A 77 -11.91 -1.89 -7.83
CA GLY A 77 -12.67 -2.07 -6.60
C GLY A 77 -11.89 -1.77 -5.33
N ASP A 78 -10.56 -1.81 -5.38
CA ASP A 78 -9.69 -1.83 -4.21
C ASP A 78 -8.97 -0.53 -3.91
N VAL A 79 -8.91 0.44 -4.85
CA VAL A 79 -8.25 1.72 -4.60
C VAL A 79 -8.88 2.42 -3.40
N ILE A 80 -8.03 2.94 -2.50
CA ILE A 80 -8.49 3.65 -1.30
C ILE A 80 -8.90 5.05 -1.70
N ILE A 81 -10.15 5.44 -1.41
CA ILE A 81 -10.68 6.76 -1.75
C ILE A 81 -10.93 7.57 -0.47
N ILE A 82 -10.40 8.78 -0.43
CA ILE A 82 -10.63 9.78 0.63
C ILE A 82 -11.19 11.03 -0.04
N PHE A 83 -12.36 11.48 0.39
CA PHE A 83 -12.91 12.76 -0.06
C PHE A 83 -12.48 13.91 0.86
N VAL A 84 -12.16 15.03 0.24
CA VAL A 84 -11.89 16.30 0.91
C VAL A 84 -12.79 17.35 0.29
N THR A 85 -13.75 17.89 1.04
CA THR A 85 -14.79 18.76 0.48
C THR A 85 -15.18 19.88 1.43
N SER A 86 -15.71 20.98 0.88
CA SER A 86 -16.28 22.08 1.65
C SER A 86 -17.65 21.78 2.24
N HIS A 87 -18.35 20.75 1.71
CA HIS A 87 -19.71 20.42 2.11
C HIS A 87 -19.82 19.06 2.81
N SER A 88 -20.47 19.03 3.96
CA SER A 88 -20.65 17.81 4.76
C SER A 88 -21.84 16.92 4.33
N SER A 89 -22.66 17.38 3.38
CA SER A 89 -23.93 16.72 3.00
C SER A 89 -23.76 15.51 2.07
N TYR A 90 -22.59 15.29 1.46
CA TYR A 90 -22.36 14.22 0.49
C TYR A 90 -22.18 12.81 1.07
N SER A 91 -22.29 12.64 2.38
CA SER A 91 -22.12 11.32 3.02
C SER A 91 -23.17 10.29 2.62
N LEU A 92 -24.34 10.70 2.11
CA LEU A 92 -25.44 9.81 1.72
C LEU A 92 -25.27 9.21 0.31
N GLU A 93 -24.58 9.88 -0.61
CA GLU A 93 -24.37 9.38 -1.98
C GLU A 93 -23.15 8.44 -2.10
N GLY A 94 -22.35 8.32 -1.04
CA GLY A 94 -21.10 7.58 -1.05
C GLY A 94 -21.21 6.06 -0.93
N TYR A 95 -22.41 5.50 -0.73
CA TYR A 95 -22.57 4.05 -0.57
C TYR A 95 -22.03 3.22 -1.72
N GLU A 96 -22.16 3.71 -2.97
CA GLU A 96 -21.69 3.01 -4.16
C GLU A 96 -20.15 3.03 -4.32
N VAL A 97 -19.49 4.04 -3.72
CA VAL A 97 -18.05 4.28 -3.89
C VAL A 97 -17.24 3.68 -2.74
N ASN A 98 -17.87 3.45 -1.58
CA ASN A 98 -17.24 2.94 -0.36
C ASN A 98 -15.91 3.65 -0.04
N PRO A 99 -15.92 4.99 0.21
CA PRO A 99 -14.71 5.71 0.52
C PRO A 99 -14.25 5.37 1.95
N LEU A 100 -12.94 5.45 2.18
CA LEU A 100 -12.39 5.28 3.52
C LEU A 100 -12.86 6.37 4.49
N HIS A 101 -12.94 7.61 4.01
CA HIS A 101 -13.37 8.74 4.83
C HIS A 101 -13.79 9.96 4.02
N TYR A 102 -14.62 10.80 4.66
CA TYR A 102 -14.94 12.16 4.22
C TYR A 102 -14.30 13.16 5.19
N LEU A 103 -13.52 14.08 4.65
CA LEU A 103 -12.87 15.16 5.39
C LEU A 103 -13.41 16.51 4.93
N THR A 104 -13.79 17.35 5.88
CA THR A 104 -14.28 18.70 5.57
C THR A 104 -13.15 19.72 5.56
N LYS A 105 -13.17 20.63 4.61
CA LYS A 105 -12.32 21.84 4.59
C LYS A 105 -12.85 22.85 5.64
N PRO A 106 -11.98 23.58 6.39
CA PRO A 106 -10.52 23.46 6.41
C PRO A 106 -10.06 22.18 7.11
N LEU A 107 -9.02 21.55 6.53
CA LEU A 107 -8.49 20.28 7.05
C LEU A 107 -7.81 20.47 8.40
N GLN A 108 -8.19 19.65 9.36
CA GLN A 108 -7.47 19.49 10.62
C GLN A 108 -6.36 18.46 10.47
N GLU A 109 -5.10 18.88 10.63
CA GLU A 109 -3.92 18.05 10.43
C GLU A 109 -4.00 16.71 11.17
N GLN A 110 -4.32 16.73 12.46
CA GLN A 110 -4.42 15.50 13.26
C GLN A 110 -5.48 14.51 12.74
N LYS A 111 -6.62 15.03 12.27
CA LYS A 111 -7.69 14.19 11.71
C LYS A 111 -7.26 13.60 10.38
N PHE A 112 -6.62 14.40 9.53
CA PHE A 112 -6.09 13.95 8.24
C PHE A 112 -5.03 12.86 8.42
N PHE A 113 -4.08 13.05 9.35
CA PHE A 113 -3.03 12.06 9.64
C PHE A 113 -3.60 10.72 10.13
N LYS A 114 -4.63 10.73 10.99
CA LYS A 114 -5.33 9.50 11.41
C LYS A 114 -5.98 8.77 10.24
N VAL A 115 -6.54 9.50 9.27
CA VAL A 115 -7.12 8.88 8.06
C VAL A 115 -6.04 8.32 7.16
N LEU A 116 -4.91 9.01 7.01
CA LEU A 116 -3.75 8.51 6.27
C LEU A 116 -3.14 7.27 6.92
N ASP A 117 -3.10 7.19 8.26
CA ASP A 117 -2.64 5.99 8.98
C ASP A 117 -3.54 4.78 8.69
N LYS A 118 -4.87 4.98 8.66
CA LYS A 118 -5.82 3.93 8.26
C LYS A 118 -5.62 3.54 6.80
N ALA A 119 -5.48 4.52 5.90
CA ALA A 119 -5.22 4.26 4.48
C ALA A 119 -3.92 3.46 4.30
N PHE A 120 -2.88 3.81 5.02
CA PHE A 120 -1.60 3.10 4.97
C PHE A 120 -1.70 1.67 5.50
N ALA A 121 -2.46 1.44 6.58
CA ALA A 121 -2.71 0.10 7.08
C ALA A 121 -3.45 -0.77 6.05
N ILE A 122 -4.48 -0.23 5.39
CA ILE A 122 -5.20 -0.92 4.31
C ILE A 122 -4.27 -1.20 3.12
N TYR A 123 -3.48 -0.21 2.70
CA TYR A 123 -2.48 -0.35 1.62
C TYR A 123 -1.51 -1.51 1.90
N LEU A 124 -1.01 -1.62 3.14
CA LEU A 124 -0.14 -2.73 3.53
C LEU A 124 -0.84 -4.10 3.45
N LEU A 125 -2.13 -4.14 3.80
CA LEU A 125 -2.94 -5.37 3.75
C LEU A 125 -3.28 -5.77 2.32
N GLN A 126 -3.62 -4.82 1.45
CA GLN A 126 -4.05 -5.09 0.08
C GLN A 126 -2.94 -5.67 -0.80
N GLY A 127 -1.67 -5.32 -0.53
CA GLY A 127 -0.53 -5.84 -1.30
C GLY A 127 -0.66 -5.66 -2.82
N ARG A 128 -1.23 -4.55 -3.30
CA ARG A 128 -1.66 -4.31 -4.69
C ARG A 128 -0.56 -4.43 -5.74
N HIS A 129 0.69 -4.23 -5.34
CA HIS A 129 1.85 -4.43 -6.22
C HIS A 129 2.26 -5.90 -6.17
N GLY A 130 1.67 -6.72 -7.05
CA GLY A 130 2.06 -8.12 -7.19
C GLY A 130 3.56 -8.26 -7.46
N LEU A 131 4.18 -9.24 -6.83
CA LEU A 131 5.56 -9.59 -7.13
C LEU A 131 5.63 -10.16 -8.55
N VAL A 132 6.29 -9.43 -9.46
CA VAL A 132 6.57 -9.97 -10.80
C VAL A 132 7.87 -10.75 -10.73
N ILE A 133 7.79 -12.02 -11.03
CA ILE A 133 8.94 -12.92 -11.10
C ILE A 133 9.16 -13.43 -12.52
N ASN A 134 10.42 -13.69 -12.84
CA ASN A 134 10.79 -14.38 -14.08
C ASN A 134 10.86 -15.88 -13.78
N ALA A 135 9.74 -16.57 -13.96
CA ALA A 135 9.62 -18.01 -13.79
C ALA A 135 9.97 -18.76 -15.09
N GLU A 136 10.14 -20.09 -15.02
CA GLU A 136 10.42 -20.90 -16.22
C GLU A 136 9.37 -20.73 -17.32
N ALA A 137 8.11 -20.49 -16.94
CA ALA A 137 6.98 -20.26 -17.85
C ALA A 137 6.86 -18.80 -18.34
N GLY A 138 7.83 -17.91 -18.03
CA GLY A 138 7.79 -16.49 -18.37
C GLY A 138 7.51 -15.58 -17.17
N LEU A 139 7.16 -14.32 -17.44
CA LEU A 139 6.83 -13.35 -16.39
C LEU A 139 5.50 -13.71 -15.73
N GLN A 140 5.54 -13.92 -14.40
CA GLN A 140 4.36 -14.22 -13.60
C GLN A 140 4.18 -13.17 -12.51
N LYS A 141 2.95 -12.70 -12.33
CA LYS A 141 2.56 -11.81 -11.24
C LYS A 141 1.98 -12.63 -10.10
N ILE A 142 2.61 -12.56 -8.93
CA ILE A 142 2.18 -13.26 -7.71
C ILE A 142 1.60 -12.22 -6.75
N PRO A 143 0.33 -12.37 -6.32
CA PRO A 143 -0.25 -11.49 -5.31
C PRO A 143 0.50 -11.62 -3.97
N PRO A 144 0.94 -10.51 -3.35
CA PRO A 144 1.75 -10.56 -2.12
C PRO A 144 1.04 -11.19 -0.93
N ASP A 145 -0.28 -11.08 -0.85
CA ASP A 145 -1.11 -11.69 0.20
C ASP A 145 -1.07 -13.23 0.17
N THR A 146 -0.79 -13.82 -1.00
CA THR A 146 -0.61 -15.27 -1.16
C THR A 146 0.78 -15.74 -0.70
N ILE A 147 1.79 -14.85 -0.68
CA ILE A 147 3.17 -15.20 -0.35
C ILE A 147 3.33 -15.35 1.15
N SER A 148 3.81 -16.50 1.60
CA SER A 148 4.18 -16.75 2.99
C SER A 148 5.61 -16.30 3.28
N TYR A 149 6.55 -16.78 2.52
CA TYR A 149 7.96 -16.40 2.62
C TYR A 149 8.70 -16.68 1.31
N ILE A 150 9.89 -16.09 1.19
CA ILE A 150 10.80 -16.32 0.07
C ILE A 150 12.12 -16.84 0.61
N ALA A 151 12.60 -17.94 0.06
CA ALA A 151 13.90 -18.51 0.38
C ALA A 151 14.84 -18.36 -0.83
N ILE A 152 16.08 -17.94 -0.59
CA ILE A 152 17.08 -17.74 -1.63
C ILE A 152 18.21 -18.74 -1.47
N TYR A 153 18.48 -19.45 -2.54
CA TYR A 153 19.55 -20.41 -2.65
C TYR A 153 20.44 -20.04 -3.83
N SER A 154 21.67 -19.59 -3.56
CA SER A 154 22.60 -19.11 -4.59
C SER A 154 22.02 -17.91 -5.35
N HIS A 155 21.51 -18.14 -6.55
CA HIS A 155 20.92 -17.13 -7.44
C HIS A 155 19.42 -17.37 -7.72
N ASP A 156 18.83 -18.37 -7.10
CA ASP A 156 17.44 -18.75 -7.30
C ASP A 156 16.60 -18.39 -6.06
N ALA A 157 15.49 -17.71 -6.29
CA ALA A 157 14.50 -17.45 -5.29
C ALA A 157 13.35 -18.47 -5.38
N LYS A 158 13.01 -19.08 -4.25
CA LYS A 158 11.84 -19.93 -4.06
C LYS A 158 10.77 -19.12 -3.34
N VAL A 159 9.69 -18.78 -4.05
CA VAL A 159 8.56 -18.02 -3.51
C VAL A 159 7.48 -19.01 -3.08
N TYR A 160 7.30 -19.14 -1.78
CA TYR A 160 6.30 -20.03 -1.16
C TYR A 160 4.99 -19.27 -0.98
N THR A 161 3.92 -19.79 -1.58
CA THR A 161 2.59 -19.16 -1.57
C THR A 161 1.52 -20.16 -1.15
N SER A 162 0.32 -19.67 -0.85
CA SER A 162 -0.85 -20.51 -0.62
C SER A 162 -1.27 -21.32 -1.86
N GLY A 163 -0.89 -20.88 -3.06
CA GLY A 163 -1.16 -21.55 -4.34
C GLY A 163 -0.05 -22.47 -4.82
N GLY A 164 1.09 -22.55 -4.11
CA GLY A 164 2.22 -23.42 -4.49
C GLY A 164 3.56 -22.71 -4.44
N LEU A 165 4.57 -23.37 -5.02
CA LEU A 165 5.96 -22.91 -5.08
C LEU A 165 6.28 -22.35 -6.48
N TYR A 166 6.84 -21.14 -6.49
CA TYR A 166 7.36 -20.51 -7.71
C TYR A 166 8.87 -20.37 -7.63
N LEU A 167 9.54 -20.61 -8.76
CA LEU A 167 10.99 -20.45 -8.89
C LEU A 167 11.28 -19.20 -9.71
N SER A 168 12.21 -18.37 -9.27
CA SER A 168 12.62 -17.16 -9.97
C SER A 168 14.11 -16.94 -9.88
N ARG A 169 14.74 -16.55 -10.98
CA ARG A 169 16.15 -16.12 -11.02
C ARG A 169 16.22 -14.64 -10.65
N THR A 170 16.38 -14.35 -9.37
CA THR A 170 16.45 -12.98 -8.86
C THR A 170 17.17 -12.94 -7.51
N THR A 171 17.63 -11.76 -7.14
CA THR A 171 18.33 -11.56 -5.87
C THR A 171 17.40 -11.06 -4.77
N ILE A 172 17.77 -11.29 -3.50
CA ILE A 172 17.04 -10.73 -2.33
C ILE A 172 16.91 -9.22 -2.41
N LYS A 173 17.95 -8.53 -2.91
CA LYS A 173 17.98 -7.07 -3.02
C LYS A 173 16.98 -6.54 -4.06
N GLU A 174 16.78 -7.26 -5.15
CA GLU A 174 15.80 -6.90 -6.17
C GLU A 174 14.39 -7.15 -5.65
N LEU A 175 14.14 -8.32 -5.05
CA LEU A 175 12.84 -8.65 -4.45
C LEU A 175 12.45 -7.68 -3.35
N SER A 176 13.37 -7.32 -2.45
CA SER A 176 13.08 -6.39 -1.35
C SER A 176 12.67 -4.99 -1.80
N LYS A 177 13.00 -4.59 -3.05
CA LYS A 177 12.58 -3.30 -3.60
C LYS A 177 11.15 -3.30 -4.13
N THR A 178 10.65 -4.47 -4.50
CA THR A 178 9.34 -4.64 -5.14
C THR A 178 8.26 -5.17 -4.19
N LEU A 179 8.69 -5.72 -3.05
CA LEU A 179 7.79 -6.26 -2.04
C LEU A 179 7.25 -5.16 -1.12
N PRO A 180 5.98 -5.27 -0.68
CA PRO A 180 5.40 -4.38 0.32
C PRO A 180 6.19 -4.34 1.63
N ALA A 181 6.03 -3.27 2.41
CA ALA A 181 6.80 -3.01 3.63
C ALA A 181 6.61 -4.06 4.75
N HIS A 182 5.54 -4.86 4.70
CA HIS A 182 5.33 -5.98 5.63
C HIS A 182 6.15 -7.23 5.29
N PHE A 183 6.89 -7.23 4.18
CA PHE A 183 7.89 -8.24 3.89
C PHE A 183 9.24 -7.83 4.49
N VAL A 184 9.78 -8.65 5.37
CA VAL A 184 11.02 -8.35 6.08
C VAL A 184 12.10 -9.33 5.69
N ASN A 185 13.25 -8.79 5.36
CA ASN A 185 14.46 -9.57 5.20
C ASN A 185 14.97 -9.99 6.61
N CYS A 186 14.49 -11.13 7.10
CA CYS A 186 14.81 -11.64 8.45
C CYS A 186 16.18 -12.34 8.52
N HIS A 187 16.67 -12.85 7.38
CA HIS A 187 17.95 -13.55 7.26
C HIS A 187 18.55 -13.29 5.87
N ARG A 188 19.89 -13.48 5.72
CA ARG A 188 20.56 -13.33 4.41
C ARG A 188 19.94 -14.14 3.26
N SER A 189 19.18 -15.18 3.60
CA SER A 189 18.55 -16.10 2.64
C SER A 189 17.02 -16.13 2.75
N TYR A 190 16.40 -15.32 3.59
CA TYR A 190 14.96 -15.37 3.80
C TYR A 190 14.33 -13.97 3.91
N ILE A 191 13.20 -13.84 3.19
CA ILE A 191 12.24 -12.74 3.36
C ILE A 191 10.93 -13.37 3.86
N VAL A 192 10.33 -12.84 4.92
CA VAL A 192 9.07 -13.33 5.48
C VAL A 192 7.97 -12.29 5.33
N ASN A 193 6.76 -12.75 5.05
CA ASN A 193 5.56 -11.94 5.13
C ASN A 193 5.10 -11.89 6.60
N MET A 194 5.20 -10.73 7.24
CA MET A 194 4.89 -10.57 8.66
C MET A 194 3.42 -10.84 9.00
N PHE A 195 2.49 -10.73 8.05
CA PHE A 195 1.09 -11.13 8.25
C PHE A 195 0.90 -12.65 8.33
N LYS A 196 1.86 -13.42 7.83
CA LYS A 196 1.87 -14.89 7.88
C LYS A 196 2.81 -15.44 8.95
N VAL A 197 3.35 -14.58 9.84
CA VAL A 197 4.12 -14.99 11.01
C VAL A 197 3.17 -15.20 12.18
N ASP A 198 3.23 -16.37 12.80
CA ASP A 198 2.46 -16.71 14.01
C ASP A 198 3.20 -16.31 15.29
N CYS A 199 4.48 -16.71 15.41
CA CYS A 199 5.30 -16.43 16.57
C CYS A 199 6.68 -15.87 16.19
N VAL A 200 7.23 -14.99 17.04
CA VAL A 200 8.58 -14.42 16.89
C VAL A 200 9.44 -14.77 18.10
N PHE A 201 10.54 -15.48 17.87
CA PHE A 201 11.57 -15.81 18.84
C PHE A 201 12.82 -14.94 18.64
N SER A 202 13.85 -15.17 19.44
CA SER A 202 15.10 -14.39 19.36
C SER A 202 15.93 -14.68 18.12
N ASP A 203 15.84 -15.91 17.58
CA ASP A 203 16.68 -16.46 16.53
C ASP A 203 15.89 -17.07 15.36
N HIS A 204 14.56 -17.18 15.48
CA HIS A 204 13.68 -17.67 14.43
C HIS A 204 12.27 -17.09 14.53
N VAL A 205 11.47 -17.27 13.49
CA VAL A 205 10.02 -17.05 13.46
C VAL A 205 9.31 -18.33 13.08
N ILE A 206 8.08 -18.51 13.57
CA ILE A 206 7.19 -19.59 13.15
C ILE A 206 6.13 -18.96 12.23
N MET A 207 6.00 -19.51 11.03
CA MET A 207 4.97 -19.10 10.06
C MET A 207 3.63 -19.76 10.41
N THR A 208 2.52 -19.23 9.90
CA THR A 208 1.16 -19.79 10.12
C THR A 208 0.98 -21.22 9.60
N ASP A 209 1.86 -21.67 8.70
CA ASP A 209 1.91 -23.06 8.21
C ASP A 209 2.82 -23.98 9.09
N GLY A 210 3.33 -23.48 10.20
CA GLY A 210 4.21 -24.18 11.13
C GLY A 210 5.69 -24.20 10.70
N LYS A 211 6.05 -23.58 9.58
CA LYS A 211 7.43 -23.53 9.11
C LYS A 211 8.28 -22.61 10.00
N GLU A 212 9.41 -23.12 10.48
CA GLU A 212 10.43 -22.34 11.17
C GLU A 212 11.39 -21.69 10.18
N ILE A 213 11.61 -20.37 10.33
CA ILE A 213 12.52 -19.59 9.50
C ILE A 213 13.52 -18.85 10.40
N PRO A 214 14.83 -18.98 10.15
CA PRO A 214 15.85 -18.37 10.97
C PRO A 214 15.84 -16.83 10.84
N VAL A 215 16.11 -16.17 11.97
CA VAL A 215 16.28 -14.71 12.04
C VAL A 215 17.71 -14.39 12.44
N SER A 216 18.37 -13.53 11.66
CA SER A 216 19.73 -13.09 12.01
C SER A 216 19.72 -12.15 13.21
N ARG A 217 20.79 -12.14 14.01
CA ARG A 217 20.92 -11.23 15.16
C ARG A 217 20.73 -9.76 14.78
N ALA A 218 21.21 -9.37 13.60
CA ALA A 218 21.09 -8.00 13.09
C ALA A 218 19.63 -7.60 12.82
N ASN A 219 18.77 -8.55 12.41
CA ASN A 219 17.40 -8.29 11.97
C ASN A 219 16.36 -8.60 13.06
N SER A 220 16.74 -9.25 14.16
CA SER A 220 15.84 -9.69 15.23
C SER A 220 15.03 -8.53 15.83
N LYS A 221 15.68 -7.38 16.04
CA LYS A 221 15.00 -6.18 16.57
C LYS A 221 13.93 -5.67 15.62
N GLN A 222 14.26 -5.52 14.34
CA GLN A 222 13.34 -5.04 13.30
C GLN A 222 12.13 -5.98 13.15
N VAL A 223 12.37 -7.29 13.09
CA VAL A 223 11.31 -8.30 12.97
C VAL A 223 10.33 -8.21 14.15
N ARG A 224 10.85 -8.09 15.37
CA ARG A 224 10.04 -7.99 16.59
C ARG A 224 9.23 -6.70 16.64
N GLU A 225 9.86 -5.56 16.33
CA GLU A 225 9.19 -4.26 16.34
C GLU A 225 8.05 -4.23 15.34
N LEU A 226 8.26 -4.70 14.10
CA LEU A 226 7.22 -4.76 13.09
C LEU A 226 6.10 -5.74 13.46
N PHE A 227 6.42 -6.91 14.05
CA PHE A 227 5.41 -7.86 14.51
C PHE A 227 4.47 -7.24 15.54
N ILE A 228 5.03 -6.52 16.53
CA ILE A 228 4.25 -5.82 17.55
C ILE A 228 3.38 -4.74 16.87
N GLN A 229 3.97 -3.91 16.01
CA GLN A 229 3.26 -2.83 15.34
C GLN A 229 2.05 -3.33 14.52
N LEU A 230 2.18 -4.46 13.84
CA LEU A 230 1.11 -5.03 13.01
C LEU A 230 0.00 -5.75 13.82
N ARG A 231 0.25 -6.07 15.09
CA ARG A 231 -0.71 -6.76 15.98
C ARG A 231 -1.40 -5.82 16.97
N THR A 232 -0.87 -4.62 17.19
CA THR A 232 -1.38 -3.64 18.19
C THR A 232 -2.04 -2.40 17.56
N GLY A 233 -2.04 -2.26 16.25
CA GLY A 233 -2.73 -1.22 15.46
C GLY A 233 -3.97 -1.78 14.80
#